data_3df4d1dc8fd592735f29e37e70e55517
#
_entry.id   3df4d1dc8fd592735f29e37e70e55517
#
_cell.length_a   1.000
_cell.length_b   1.000
_cell.length_c   1.000
_cell.angle_alpha   90.00
_cell.angle_beta   90.00
_cell.angle_gamma   90.00
#
_symmetry.space_group_name_H-M   'P 1'
#
loop_
_entity.id
_entity.type
_entity.pdbx_description
1 polymer ?
#
loop_
_entity_poly.entity_id
_entity_poly.type
_entity_poly.pdbx_seq_one_letter_code
_entity_poly.pdbx_strand_id
1 'polypeptide(L)'
;ASFYSNPKAVRIFNAYVKHLIGRENTINGKSYIDDPVIMSWQLANEPRGMNNVSAYKNWLTETAALIKSLDPNHLVSIGSEGNTSTPLPNGLDFFNDHDLKDIDYCTFHLWVQNWSWFDPLNAKKTYPKAIKEAKRYIRKHNKQAVKLNKPLVLEEFGISRDLNDH
;
A
#
# COMPACT_ATOMS: atom_id res chain seq x y z
N ALA A 1 9.68 -11.21 6.89
CA ALA A 1 9.26 -10.48 8.11
C ALA A 1 10.39 -10.17 9.09
N SER A 2 11.64 -10.55 8.80
CA SER A 2 12.79 -10.22 9.66
C SER A 2 13.13 -8.72 9.68
N PHE A 3 12.78 -7.98 8.63
CA PHE A 3 13.01 -6.55 8.56
C PHE A 3 12.41 -5.81 9.75
N TYR A 4 11.13 -6.02 10.04
CA TYR A 4 10.39 -5.27 11.07
C TYR A 4 10.91 -5.50 12.50
N SER A 5 11.53 -6.65 12.76
CA SER A 5 12.11 -7.00 14.06
C SER A 5 13.62 -6.81 14.13
N ASN A 6 14.25 -6.30 13.07
CA ASN A 6 15.68 -6.03 13.06
C ASN A 6 15.95 -4.53 13.30
N PRO A 7 16.43 -4.14 14.52
CA PRO A 7 16.61 -2.73 14.86
C PRO A 7 17.61 -2.00 13.95
N LYS A 8 18.61 -2.72 13.41
CA LYS A 8 19.59 -2.13 12.49
C LYS A 8 18.92 -1.81 11.14
N ALA A 9 18.12 -2.73 10.61
CA ALA A 9 17.41 -2.52 9.35
C ALA A 9 16.40 -1.37 9.46
N VAL A 10 15.62 -1.32 10.54
CA VAL A 10 14.66 -0.24 10.80
C VAL A 10 15.39 1.11 10.96
N ARG A 11 16.52 1.16 11.66
CA ARG A 11 17.31 2.41 11.75
C ARG A 11 17.81 2.90 10.40
N ILE A 12 18.31 1.99 9.55
CA ILE A 12 18.76 2.36 8.18
C ILE A 12 17.59 2.88 7.36
N PHE A 13 16.45 2.22 7.42
CA PHE A 13 15.23 2.65 6.74
C PHE A 13 14.77 4.04 7.23
N ASN A 14 14.71 4.26 8.53
CA ASN A 14 14.34 5.56 9.10
C ASN A 14 15.31 6.69 8.72
N ALA A 15 16.62 6.38 8.64
CA ALA A 15 17.63 7.33 8.15
C ALA A 15 17.40 7.68 6.68
N TYR A 16 17.04 6.70 5.85
CA TYR A 16 16.68 6.92 4.45
C TYR A 16 15.41 7.78 4.31
N VAL A 17 14.36 7.50 5.10
CA VAL A 17 13.14 8.30 5.13
C VAL A 17 13.45 9.76 5.48
N LYS A 18 14.24 10.01 6.53
CA LYS A 18 14.67 11.36 6.91
C LYS A 18 15.43 12.06 5.79
N HIS A 19 16.36 11.34 5.15
CA HIS A 19 17.12 11.88 4.02
C HIS A 19 16.22 12.23 2.83
N LEU A 20 15.27 11.33 2.48
CA LEU A 20 14.38 11.54 1.34
C LEU A 20 13.45 12.72 1.56
N ILE A 21 12.78 12.80 2.71
CA ILE A 21 11.84 13.88 3.02
C ILE A 21 12.56 15.23 3.12
N GLY A 22 13.76 15.24 3.73
CA GLY A 22 14.56 16.45 3.89
C GLY A 22 15.32 16.90 2.64
N ARG A 23 15.10 16.25 1.48
CA ARG A 23 15.80 16.62 0.24
C ARG A 23 15.34 17.96 -0.31
N GLU A 24 16.28 18.63 -0.93
CA GLU A 24 16.02 19.71 -1.87
C GLU A 24 16.06 19.15 -3.30
N ASN A 25 15.10 19.51 -4.13
CA ASN A 25 15.07 19.14 -5.54
C ASN A 25 16.18 19.88 -6.29
N THR A 26 17.15 19.14 -6.82
CA THR A 26 18.33 19.70 -7.49
C THR A 26 18.03 20.43 -8.82
N ILE A 27 16.81 20.29 -9.35
CA ILE A 27 16.41 20.92 -10.61
C ILE A 27 15.78 22.29 -10.34
N ASN A 28 14.88 22.39 -9.37
CA ASN A 28 14.11 23.60 -9.09
C ASN A 28 14.41 24.26 -7.73
N GLY A 29 15.28 23.67 -6.91
CA GLY A 29 15.69 24.20 -5.61
C GLY A 29 14.61 24.15 -4.53
N LYS A 30 13.49 23.46 -4.75
CA LYS A 30 12.44 23.33 -3.73
C LYS A 30 12.75 22.20 -2.77
N SER A 31 12.52 22.46 -1.49
CA SER A 31 12.44 21.39 -0.49
C SER A 31 11.25 20.48 -0.79
N TYR A 32 11.41 19.16 -0.65
CA TYR A 32 10.31 18.21 -0.86
C TYR A 32 9.16 18.42 0.12
N ILE A 33 9.44 18.90 1.34
CA ILE A 33 8.42 19.23 2.34
C ILE A 33 7.51 20.39 1.88
N ASP A 34 8.04 21.28 1.05
CA ASP A 34 7.34 22.47 0.57
C ASP A 34 6.89 22.35 -0.90
N ASP A 35 7.08 21.19 -1.52
CA ASP A 35 6.73 20.99 -2.94
C ASP A 35 5.27 20.52 -3.09
N PRO A 36 4.34 21.38 -3.52
CA PRO A 36 2.92 21.04 -3.66
C PRO A 36 2.62 20.02 -4.76
N VAL A 37 3.61 19.61 -5.56
CA VAL A 37 3.47 18.55 -6.55
C VAL A 37 3.54 17.17 -5.90
N ILE A 38 4.17 17.05 -4.73
CA ILE A 38 4.15 15.83 -3.93
C ILE A 38 2.80 15.74 -3.23
N MET A 39 1.99 14.72 -3.53
CA MET A 39 0.70 14.51 -2.88
C MET A 39 0.86 13.80 -1.54
N SER A 40 1.67 12.76 -1.51
CA SER A 40 1.77 11.90 -0.34
C SER A 40 3.07 11.10 -0.28
N TRP A 41 3.39 10.63 0.92
CA TRP A 41 4.42 9.64 1.20
C TRP A 41 3.77 8.28 1.46
N GLN A 42 4.35 7.23 0.92
CA GLN A 42 3.95 5.87 1.22
C GLN A 42 5.06 5.15 1.98
N LEU A 43 4.65 4.35 2.98
CA LEU A 43 5.62 3.66 3.84
C LEU A 43 6.42 2.63 3.05
N ALA A 44 5.76 1.85 2.21
CA ALA A 44 6.39 0.87 1.32
C ALA A 44 5.39 0.38 0.26
N ASN A 45 5.88 -0.35 -0.76
CA ASN A 45 5.01 -1.08 -1.68
C ASN A 45 4.67 -2.45 -1.11
N GLU A 46 3.39 -2.74 -0.96
CA GLU A 46 2.83 -4.02 -0.49
C GLU A 46 3.52 -4.59 0.77
N PRO A 47 3.68 -3.79 1.84
CA PRO A 47 4.32 -4.30 3.05
C PRO A 47 3.45 -5.38 3.69
N ARG A 48 4.06 -6.52 4.06
CA ARG A 48 3.34 -7.69 4.61
C ARG A 48 3.94 -8.13 5.94
N GLY A 49 3.10 -8.31 6.95
CA GLY A 49 3.52 -8.76 8.28
C GLY A 49 3.98 -10.22 8.31
N MET A 50 3.43 -11.05 7.42
CA MET A 50 3.71 -12.47 7.34
C MET A 50 3.56 -13.15 8.71
N ASN A 51 4.62 -13.80 9.20
CA ASN A 51 4.66 -14.48 10.49
C ASN A 51 5.10 -13.57 11.65
N ASN A 52 5.25 -12.26 11.43
CA ASN A 52 5.65 -11.29 12.47
C ASN A 52 4.74 -10.04 12.44
N VAL A 53 3.45 -10.28 12.63
CA VAL A 53 2.40 -9.26 12.52
C VAL A 53 2.57 -8.16 13.56
N SER A 54 2.98 -8.50 14.79
CA SER A 54 3.18 -7.50 15.85
C SER A 54 4.28 -6.49 15.50
N ALA A 55 5.45 -6.97 15.06
CA ALA A 55 6.53 -6.08 14.65
C ALA A 55 6.16 -5.25 13.40
N TYR A 56 5.40 -5.82 12.48
CA TYR A 56 4.86 -5.11 11.31
C TYR A 56 3.93 -3.96 11.76
N LYS A 57 2.98 -4.21 12.64
CA LYS A 57 2.05 -3.17 13.12
C LYS A 57 2.76 -2.05 13.88
N ASN A 58 3.74 -2.40 14.70
CA ASN A 58 4.58 -1.40 15.37
C ASN A 58 5.34 -0.55 14.36
N TRP A 59 5.95 -1.18 13.34
CA TRP A 59 6.64 -0.48 12.27
C TRP A 59 5.73 0.46 11.47
N LEU A 60 4.50 0.06 11.15
CA LEU A 60 3.51 0.93 10.50
C LEU A 60 3.27 2.20 11.34
N THR A 61 2.99 2.01 12.63
CA THR A 61 2.69 3.10 13.55
C THR A 61 3.87 4.06 13.70
N GLU A 62 5.06 3.52 13.97
CA GLU A 62 6.27 4.31 14.20
C GLU A 62 6.73 5.04 12.92
N THR A 63 6.62 4.38 11.77
CA THR A 63 7.03 4.98 10.49
C THR A 63 6.06 6.09 10.06
N ALA A 64 4.76 5.89 10.18
CA ALA A 64 3.77 6.92 9.87
C ALA A 64 3.96 8.15 10.77
N ALA A 65 4.14 7.94 12.07
CA ALA A 65 4.43 9.01 13.03
C ALA A 65 5.75 9.74 12.71
N LEU A 66 6.80 9.01 12.33
CA LEU A 66 8.06 9.61 11.90
C LEU A 66 7.87 10.52 10.69
N ILE A 67 7.18 10.04 9.64
CA ILE A 67 6.94 10.83 8.43
C ILE A 67 6.16 12.10 8.78
N LYS A 68 5.06 11.99 9.53
CA LYS A 68 4.26 13.15 9.96
C LYS A 68 5.04 14.14 10.83
N SER A 69 6.01 13.66 11.62
CA SER A 69 6.89 14.54 12.40
C SER A 69 7.89 15.33 11.56
N LEU A 70 8.26 14.78 10.40
CA LEU A 70 9.19 15.41 9.46
C LEU A 70 8.48 16.30 8.46
N ASP A 71 7.30 15.89 8.04
CA ASP A 71 6.49 16.55 7.02
C ASP A 71 5.00 16.59 7.44
N PRO A 72 4.56 17.68 8.03
CA PRO A 72 3.15 17.86 8.38
C PRO A 72 2.26 18.26 7.19
N ASN A 73 2.83 18.58 6.04
CA ASN A 73 2.11 19.14 4.89
C ASN A 73 1.51 18.09 3.98
N HIS A 74 2.23 16.98 3.76
CA HIS A 74 1.80 15.95 2.81
C HIS A 74 1.04 14.82 3.48
N LEU A 75 0.23 14.14 2.67
CA LEU A 75 -0.52 12.97 3.11
C LEU A 75 0.42 11.77 3.34
N VAL A 76 -0.02 10.83 4.15
CA VAL A 76 0.69 9.57 4.40
C VAL A 76 -0.23 8.39 4.19
N SER A 77 0.24 7.37 3.50
CA SER A 77 -0.45 6.10 3.32
C SER A 77 0.51 4.92 3.46
N ILE A 78 -0.05 3.72 3.58
CA ILE A 78 0.73 2.50 3.79
C ILE A 78 1.35 2.00 2.49
N GLY A 79 0.64 2.09 1.35
CA GLY A 79 0.95 1.37 0.11
C GLY A 79 0.52 -0.11 0.18
N SER A 80 -0.57 -0.39 0.86
CA SER A 80 -1.08 -1.75 1.07
C SER A 80 -1.80 -2.27 -0.16
N GLU A 81 -1.59 -3.56 -0.46
CA GLU A 81 -2.35 -4.29 -1.50
C GLU A 81 -3.80 -4.62 -1.09
N GLY A 82 -4.15 -4.41 0.18
CA GLY A 82 -5.44 -4.78 0.73
C GLY A 82 -5.50 -6.22 1.24
N ASN A 83 -6.68 -6.65 1.67
CA ASN A 83 -6.92 -8.02 2.11
C ASN A 83 -7.03 -8.97 0.92
N THR A 84 -5.91 -9.36 0.35
CA THR A 84 -5.83 -10.25 -0.79
C THR A 84 -6.40 -11.64 -0.48
N SER A 85 -6.79 -12.35 -1.52
CA SER A 85 -7.29 -13.73 -1.43
C SER A 85 -6.20 -14.78 -1.57
N THR A 86 -4.93 -14.41 -1.41
CA THR A 86 -3.84 -15.39 -1.47
C THR A 86 -4.00 -16.43 -0.37
N PRO A 87 -3.74 -17.71 -0.63
CA PRO A 87 -3.90 -18.77 0.36
C PRO A 87 -2.88 -18.70 1.51
N LEU A 88 -1.82 -17.92 1.34
CA LEU A 88 -0.82 -17.71 2.40
C LEU A 88 -1.26 -16.54 3.29
N PRO A 89 -1.20 -16.70 4.61
CA PRO A 89 -1.44 -15.60 5.54
C PRO A 89 -0.35 -14.54 5.34
N ASN A 90 -0.73 -13.41 4.74
CA ASN A 90 0.18 -12.29 4.50
C ASN A 90 0.37 -11.38 5.71
N GLY A 91 -0.39 -11.62 6.78
CA GLY A 91 -0.33 -10.83 8.00
C GLY A 91 -0.88 -9.41 7.85
N LEU A 92 -1.80 -9.19 6.89
CA LEU A 92 -2.47 -7.92 6.65
C LEU A 92 -3.84 -7.89 7.33
N ASP A 93 -4.16 -6.74 7.89
CA ASP A 93 -5.49 -6.41 8.41
C ASP A 93 -5.87 -5.03 7.91
N PHE A 94 -6.45 -4.97 6.70
CA PHE A 94 -6.73 -3.72 6.01
C PHE A 94 -7.41 -2.68 6.91
N PHE A 95 -8.39 -3.09 7.71
CA PHE A 95 -9.12 -2.17 8.56
C PHE A 95 -8.21 -1.61 9.67
N ASN A 96 -7.63 -2.48 10.49
CA ASN A 96 -6.82 -2.04 11.62
C ASN A 96 -5.48 -1.43 11.21
N ASP A 97 -4.90 -1.84 10.08
CA ASP A 97 -3.68 -1.24 9.56
C ASP A 97 -3.90 0.20 9.10
N HIS A 98 -5.07 0.51 8.52
CA HIS A 98 -5.43 1.88 8.11
C HIS A 98 -6.11 2.71 9.20
N ASP A 99 -6.48 2.14 10.35
CA ASP A 99 -7.07 2.87 11.50
C ASP A 99 -6.01 3.57 12.36
N LEU A 100 -4.87 3.86 11.80
CA LEU A 100 -3.80 4.62 12.46
C LEU A 100 -4.03 6.12 12.24
N LYS A 101 -3.84 6.92 13.30
CA LYS A 101 -4.07 8.37 13.26
C LYS A 101 -3.23 9.12 12.22
N ASP A 102 -2.02 8.61 11.95
CA ASP A 102 -1.04 9.22 11.05
C ASP A 102 -1.12 8.66 9.61
N ILE A 103 -2.13 7.86 9.30
CA ILE A 103 -2.47 7.40 7.95
C ILE A 103 -3.69 8.18 7.46
N ASP A 104 -3.56 8.89 6.35
CA ASP A 104 -4.59 9.80 5.85
C ASP A 104 -5.61 9.13 4.93
N TYR A 105 -5.20 8.12 4.15
CA TYR A 105 -6.07 7.41 3.22
C TYR A 105 -5.71 5.93 3.11
N CYS A 106 -6.69 5.15 2.66
CA CYS A 106 -6.55 3.71 2.45
C CYS A 106 -6.09 3.41 1.04
N THR A 107 -5.25 2.40 0.88
CA THR A 107 -4.75 1.93 -0.41
C THR A 107 -5.06 0.46 -0.62
N PHE A 108 -5.29 0.05 -1.86
CA PHE A 108 -5.42 -1.34 -2.24
C PHE A 108 -5.05 -1.56 -3.71
N HIS A 109 -4.69 -2.81 -4.05
CA HIS A 109 -4.32 -3.23 -5.40
C HIS A 109 -5.33 -4.23 -5.95
N LEU A 110 -5.33 -4.46 -7.27
CA LEU A 110 -6.26 -5.37 -7.94
C LEU A 110 -5.57 -6.10 -9.12
N TRP A 111 -4.92 -7.20 -8.80
CA TRP A 111 -4.22 -8.04 -9.76
C TRP A 111 -4.96 -9.36 -10.00
N VAL A 112 -6.03 -9.31 -10.79
CA VAL A 112 -6.97 -10.43 -11.00
C VAL A 112 -6.31 -11.68 -11.55
N GLN A 113 -5.25 -11.54 -12.35
CA GLN A 113 -4.50 -12.66 -12.89
C GLN A 113 -3.60 -13.29 -11.83
N ASN A 114 -2.87 -12.49 -11.06
CA ASN A 114 -1.98 -12.94 -9.99
C ASN A 114 -2.74 -13.72 -8.91
N TRP A 115 -4.03 -13.39 -8.72
CA TRP A 115 -4.89 -14.05 -7.74
C TRP A 115 -5.72 -15.20 -8.32
N SER A 116 -5.39 -15.65 -9.55
CA SER A 116 -6.07 -16.76 -10.22
C SER A 116 -7.59 -16.54 -10.41
N TRP A 117 -8.02 -15.30 -10.48
CA TRP A 117 -9.39 -14.96 -10.84
C TRP A 117 -9.58 -14.88 -12.35
N PHE A 118 -8.51 -14.53 -13.06
CA PHE A 118 -8.45 -14.47 -14.51
C PHE A 118 -7.34 -15.38 -15.05
N ASP A 119 -7.67 -16.16 -16.05
CA ASP A 119 -6.71 -16.96 -16.84
C ASP A 119 -6.76 -16.47 -18.28
N PRO A 120 -5.71 -15.83 -18.77
CA PRO A 120 -5.69 -15.29 -20.13
C PRO A 120 -5.80 -16.40 -21.21
N LEU A 121 -5.33 -17.62 -20.94
CA LEU A 121 -5.49 -18.77 -21.87
C LEU A 121 -6.95 -19.24 -21.97
N ASN A 122 -7.77 -18.93 -20.97
CA ASN A 122 -9.19 -19.25 -20.89
C ASN A 122 -10.04 -18.00 -20.66
N ALA A 123 -9.68 -16.87 -21.31
CA ALA A 123 -10.25 -15.56 -21.05
C ALA A 123 -11.78 -15.54 -21.06
N LYS A 124 -12.43 -16.07 -22.12
CA LYS A 124 -13.90 -16.11 -22.23
C LYS A 124 -14.57 -16.80 -21.03
N LYS A 125 -13.95 -17.85 -20.48
CA LYS A 125 -14.48 -18.62 -19.35
C LYS A 125 -14.24 -17.93 -18.01
N THR A 126 -13.08 -17.29 -17.85
CA THR A 126 -12.63 -16.76 -16.55
C THR A 126 -12.93 -15.28 -16.34
N TYR A 127 -13.11 -14.49 -17.39
CA TYR A 127 -13.39 -13.07 -17.32
C TYR A 127 -14.65 -12.74 -16.49
N PRO A 128 -15.80 -13.41 -16.65
CA PRO A 128 -16.99 -13.15 -15.82
C PRO A 128 -16.72 -13.35 -14.31
N LYS A 129 -15.94 -14.39 -13.96
CA LYS A 129 -15.51 -14.63 -12.58
C LYS A 129 -14.62 -13.51 -12.08
N ALA A 130 -13.63 -13.11 -12.88
CA ALA A 130 -12.70 -12.02 -12.51
C ALA A 130 -13.45 -10.72 -12.20
N ILE A 131 -14.41 -10.33 -13.04
CA ILE A 131 -15.24 -9.14 -12.81
C ILE A 131 -16.07 -9.26 -11.54
N LYS A 132 -16.66 -10.42 -11.27
CA LYS A 132 -17.46 -10.65 -10.04
C LYS A 132 -16.58 -10.51 -8.79
N GLU A 133 -15.42 -11.15 -8.78
CA GLU A 133 -14.49 -11.10 -7.65
C GLU A 133 -13.90 -9.70 -7.46
N ALA A 134 -13.50 -9.02 -8.54
CA ALA A 134 -13.02 -7.64 -8.49
C ALA A 134 -14.06 -6.70 -7.88
N LYS A 135 -15.31 -6.76 -8.32
CA LYS A 135 -16.41 -5.95 -7.76
C LYS A 135 -16.63 -6.25 -6.27
N ARG A 136 -16.55 -7.53 -5.86
CA ARG A 136 -16.68 -7.92 -4.46
C ARG A 136 -15.55 -7.37 -3.62
N TYR A 137 -14.33 -7.47 -4.11
CA TYR A 137 -13.10 -7.00 -3.47
C TYR A 137 -13.14 -5.47 -3.26
N ILE A 138 -13.41 -4.71 -4.32
CA ILE A 138 -13.54 -3.25 -4.25
C ILE A 138 -14.63 -2.84 -3.23
N ARG A 139 -15.81 -3.46 -3.29
CA ARG A 139 -16.91 -3.14 -2.35
C ARG A 139 -16.54 -3.44 -0.90
N LYS A 140 -15.79 -4.52 -0.64
CA LYS A 140 -15.32 -4.86 0.71
C LYS A 140 -14.42 -3.77 1.27
N HIS A 141 -13.38 -3.37 0.50
CA HIS A 141 -12.45 -2.33 0.91
C HIS A 141 -13.12 -0.96 1.07
N ASN A 142 -13.99 -0.60 0.13
CA ASN A 142 -14.77 0.63 0.24
C ASN A 142 -15.62 0.69 1.52
N LYS A 143 -16.31 -0.40 1.88
CA LYS A 143 -17.07 -0.44 3.14
C LYS A 143 -16.18 -0.24 4.37
N GLN A 144 -14.96 -0.74 4.35
CA GLN A 144 -14.00 -0.58 5.45
C GLN A 144 -13.47 0.85 5.51
N ALA A 145 -13.07 1.42 4.37
CA ALA A 145 -12.60 2.79 4.28
C ALA A 145 -13.66 3.82 4.71
N VAL A 146 -14.92 3.61 4.32
CA VAL A 146 -16.05 4.44 4.78
C VAL A 146 -16.22 4.38 6.29
N LYS A 147 -16.07 3.20 6.92
CA LYS A 147 -16.13 3.07 8.39
C LYS A 147 -14.98 3.81 9.09
N LEU A 148 -13.82 3.88 8.45
CA LEU A 148 -12.65 4.61 8.93
C LEU A 148 -12.77 6.12 8.67
N ASN A 149 -13.76 6.56 7.90
CA ASN A 149 -13.88 7.93 7.42
C ASN A 149 -12.63 8.39 6.66
N LYS A 150 -12.04 7.50 5.85
CA LYS A 150 -10.84 7.77 5.05
C LYS A 150 -11.12 7.54 3.57
N PRO A 151 -10.51 8.35 2.67
CA PRO A 151 -10.52 8.07 1.24
C PRO A 151 -9.95 6.68 0.93
N LEU A 152 -10.36 6.10 -0.21
CA LEU A 152 -9.84 4.84 -0.72
C LEU A 152 -9.27 5.03 -2.12
N VAL A 153 -8.03 4.61 -2.33
CA VAL A 153 -7.34 4.71 -3.62
C VAL A 153 -6.98 3.32 -4.12
N LEU A 154 -7.41 3.00 -5.34
CA LEU A 154 -6.91 1.84 -6.09
C LEU A 154 -5.65 2.28 -6.82
N GLU A 155 -4.48 1.84 -6.33
CA GLU A 155 -3.17 2.32 -6.81
C GLU A 155 -2.62 1.49 -7.95
N GLU A 156 -2.84 0.18 -7.87
CA GLU A 156 -2.37 -0.76 -8.88
C GLU A 156 -3.50 -1.66 -9.36
N PHE A 157 -3.61 -1.82 -10.66
CA PHE A 157 -4.53 -2.79 -11.26
C PHE A 157 -4.08 -3.19 -12.65
N GLY A 158 -4.46 -4.39 -13.05
CA GLY A 158 -4.13 -4.86 -14.39
C GLY A 158 -4.80 -6.18 -14.76
N ILE A 159 -4.89 -6.37 -16.07
CA ILE A 159 -5.36 -7.59 -16.71
C ILE A 159 -4.66 -7.72 -18.06
N SER A 160 -4.22 -8.93 -18.41
CA SER A 160 -3.67 -9.19 -19.73
C SER A 160 -4.72 -8.96 -20.80
N ARG A 161 -4.41 -8.12 -21.78
CA ARG A 161 -5.23 -7.89 -22.95
C ARG A 161 -4.98 -8.96 -24.02
N ASP A 162 -3.73 -9.24 -24.29
CA ASP A 162 -3.29 -10.09 -25.37
C ASP A 162 -2.46 -11.28 -24.87
N LEU A 163 -2.60 -12.40 -25.52
CA LEU A 163 -2.10 -13.65 -25.03
C LEU A 163 -0.68 -14.00 -25.45
N ASN A 164 -0.06 -13.39 -26.39
CA ASN A 164 1.28 -13.79 -26.89
C ASN A 164 1.80 -13.00 -28.11
N ASP A 165 1.45 -11.78 -28.30
CA ASP A 165 2.01 -11.01 -29.40
C ASP A 165 3.09 -10.04 -28.91
N HIS A 166 4.16 -10.62 -28.37
CA HIS A 166 5.42 -9.89 -28.11
C HIS A 166 6.60 -10.73 -28.61
#